data_325c108e4e83150925b27ee42445ad94
#
_entry.id   325c108e4e83150925b27ee42445ad94
#
_cell.length_a   1.000
_cell.length_b   1.000
_cell.length_c   1.000
_cell.angle_alpha   90.00
_cell.angle_beta   90.00
_cell.angle_gamma   90.00
#
_symmetry.space_group_name_H-M   'P 1'
#
loop_
_entity.id
_entity.type
_entity.pdbx_description
1 polymer ?
#
loop_
_entity_poly.entity_id
_entity_poly.type
_entity_poly.pdbx_seq_one_letter_code
_entity_poly.pdbx_strand_id
1 'polypeptide(L)'
;MTDKIWQNKKPNLAKLILYGFEKQDDEYLCHRTLLDGQMKLTVSVSQDGTLRTEMTDCATGEAYILHRVPEATGAFVGQVRTEYEAVLEEIVANCFDTERFKSKQAKQVIEYIRKTYGD
;
A
#
# COMPACT_ATOMS: atom_id res chain seq x y z
N MET A 1 -6.06 10.36 -1.36
CA MET A 1 -6.64 9.27 -2.13
C MET A 1 -6.15 7.94 -1.67
N THR A 2 -4.89 7.62 -1.93
CA THR A 2 -4.36 6.37 -1.43
C THR A 2 -4.39 6.29 0.09
N ASP A 3 -4.39 7.43 0.75
CA ASP A 3 -4.46 7.47 2.22
C ASP A 3 -5.71 6.84 2.78
N LYS A 4 -6.77 6.77 1.99
CA LYS A 4 -8.02 6.17 2.47
C LYS A 4 -7.95 4.65 2.55
N ILE A 5 -7.02 4.04 1.82
CA ILE A 5 -6.93 2.59 1.77
C ILE A 5 -6.59 1.99 3.13
N TRP A 6 -5.79 2.71 3.92
CA TRP A 6 -5.38 2.18 5.22
C TRP A 6 -6.06 2.81 6.41
N GLN A 7 -7.10 3.56 6.20
CA GLN A 7 -7.90 3.98 7.34
C GLN A 7 -8.43 2.74 8.03
N ASN A 8 -8.28 2.67 9.32
CA ASN A 8 -8.67 1.51 10.12
C ASN A 8 -7.83 0.27 9.83
N LYS A 9 -6.63 0.45 9.26
CA LYS A 9 -5.71 -0.64 9.01
C LYS A 9 -4.49 -0.50 9.90
N LYS A 10 -3.90 -1.62 10.25
CA LYS A 10 -2.71 -1.65 11.08
C LYS A 10 -1.70 -2.60 10.47
N PRO A 11 -0.42 -2.19 10.33
CA PRO A 11 0.57 -3.08 9.74
C PRO A 11 0.84 -4.28 10.63
N ASN A 12 0.97 -5.43 10.00
CA ASN A 12 1.42 -6.63 10.67
C ASN A 12 2.88 -6.81 10.32
N LEU A 13 3.77 -6.58 11.30
CA LEU A 13 5.19 -6.52 11.03
C LEU A 13 5.74 -7.83 10.47
N ALA A 14 5.23 -8.97 10.96
CA ALA A 14 5.66 -10.25 10.43
C ALA A 14 5.27 -10.42 8.97
N LYS A 15 4.07 -9.99 8.61
CA LYS A 15 3.62 -10.07 7.22
C LYS A 15 4.39 -9.16 6.31
N LEU A 16 4.82 -7.98 6.80
CA LEU A 16 5.67 -7.10 6.02
C LEU A 16 6.97 -7.80 5.63
N ILE A 17 7.61 -8.45 6.59
CA ILE A 17 8.85 -9.16 6.33
C ILE A 17 8.61 -10.31 5.33
N LEU A 18 7.54 -11.07 5.50
CA LEU A 18 7.22 -12.17 4.59
C LEU A 18 6.93 -11.69 3.18
N TYR A 19 6.36 -10.51 3.07
CA TYR A 19 6.04 -9.94 1.75
C TYR A 19 7.31 -9.48 1.01
N GLY A 20 8.35 -9.11 1.75
CA GLY A 20 9.59 -8.66 1.14
C GLY A 20 10.11 -7.33 1.64
N PHE A 21 9.49 -6.77 2.66
CA PHE A 21 10.00 -5.54 3.26
C PHE A 21 11.25 -5.84 4.07
N GLU A 22 12.17 -4.90 4.02
CA GLU A 22 13.40 -4.99 4.83
C GLU A 22 13.32 -3.96 5.93
N LYS A 23 13.65 -4.40 7.15
CA LYS A 23 13.67 -3.51 8.28
C LYS A 23 14.93 -2.65 8.26
N GLN A 24 14.76 -1.33 8.34
CA GLN A 24 15.86 -0.38 8.44
C GLN A 24 15.51 0.61 9.56
N ASP A 25 16.29 0.58 10.65
CA ASP A 25 15.99 1.40 11.81
C ASP A 25 14.56 1.17 12.29
N ASP A 26 13.72 2.21 12.28
CA ASP A 26 12.36 2.11 12.74
C ASP A 26 11.36 1.94 11.61
N GLU A 27 11.84 1.68 10.40
CA GLU A 27 10.97 1.58 9.25
C GLU A 27 11.17 0.27 8.51
N TYR A 28 10.14 -0.10 7.74
CA TYR A 28 10.20 -1.25 6.85
C TYR A 28 10.10 -0.72 5.42
N LEU A 29 11.05 -1.11 4.58
CA LEU A 29 11.14 -0.58 3.22
C LEU A 29 10.95 -1.68 2.18
N CYS A 30 10.23 -1.36 1.11
CA CYS A 30 10.04 -2.25 0.00
C CYS A 30 10.18 -1.46 -1.30
N HIS A 31 10.87 -2.02 -2.27
CA HIS A 31 11.06 -1.39 -3.58
C HIS A 31 10.39 -2.23 -4.65
N ARG A 32 9.70 -1.55 -5.56
CA ARG A 32 9.06 -2.21 -6.69
C ARG A 32 9.33 -1.40 -7.95
N THR A 33 9.54 -2.09 -9.07
CA THR A 33 9.66 -1.39 -10.34
C THR A 33 8.34 -1.46 -11.07
N LEU A 34 7.99 -0.38 -11.74
CA LEU A 34 6.74 -0.27 -12.49
C LEU A 34 7.05 0.08 -13.93
N LEU A 35 6.09 -0.18 -14.82
CA LEU A 35 6.19 0.14 -16.23
C LEU A 35 7.50 -0.38 -16.84
N ASP A 36 7.73 -1.69 -16.66
CA ASP A 36 8.92 -2.35 -17.21
C ASP A 36 10.22 -1.69 -16.78
N GLY A 37 10.29 -1.24 -15.54
CA GLY A 37 11.51 -0.66 -15.00
C GLY A 37 11.68 0.83 -15.22
N GLN A 38 10.69 1.49 -15.80
CA GLN A 38 10.79 2.93 -16.02
C GLN A 38 10.61 3.74 -14.74
N MET A 39 9.87 3.18 -13.78
CA MET A 39 9.61 3.84 -12.52
C MET A 39 9.98 2.93 -11.36
N LYS A 40 10.45 3.53 -10.28
CA LYS A 40 10.76 2.80 -9.05
C LYS A 40 9.90 3.34 -7.93
N LEU A 41 9.14 2.45 -7.32
CA LEU A 41 8.30 2.81 -6.18
C LEU A 41 8.97 2.31 -4.91
N THR A 42 9.16 3.20 -3.95
CA THR A 42 9.65 2.85 -2.62
C THR A 42 8.51 3.05 -1.64
N VAL A 43 8.17 2.01 -0.91
CA VAL A 43 7.13 2.05 0.11
C VAL A 43 7.80 1.89 1.46
N SER A 44 7.53 2.83 2.38
CA SER A 44 8.05 2.71 3.74
C SER A 44 6.90 2.69 4.72
N VAL A 45 6.99 1.79 5.69
CA VAL A 45 6.00 1.63 6.75
C VAL A 45 6.73 1.74 8.07
N SER A 46 6.33 2.69 8.90
CA SER A 46 6.90 2.84 10.22
C SER A 46 6.16 1.94 11.20
N GLN A 47 6.76 1.74 12.37
CA GLN A 47 6.18 0.85 13.37
C GLN A 47 4.83 1.37 13.89
N ASP A 48 4.63 2.68 13.84
CA ASP A 48 3.37 3.26 14.29
C ASP A 48 2.25 3.18 13.25
N GLY A 49 2.55 2.60 12.08
CA GLY A 49 1.56 2.43 11.04
C GLY A 49 1.55 3.49 9.96
N THR A 50 2.43 4.47 10.05
CA THR A 50 2.53 5.51 9.02
C THR A 50 3.12 4.90 7.76
N LEU A 51 2.42 5.10 6.64
CA LEU A 51 2.88 4.61 5.36
C LEU A 51 3.26 5.78 4.47
N ARG A 52 4.41 5.69 3.83
CA ARG A 52 4.88 6.72 2.90
C ARG A 52 5.34 6.05 1.61
N THR A 53 5.22 6.78 0.52
CA THR A 53 5.65 6.28 -0.76
C THR A 53 6.46 7.33 -1.48
N GLU A 54 7.42 6.88 -2.26
CA GLU A 54 8.20 7.74 -3.15
C GLU A 54 8.29 7.07 -4.50
N MET A 55 8.08 7.85 -5.55
CA MET A 55 8.20 7.36 -6.92
C MET A 55 9.38 8.06 -7.58
N THR A 56 10.25 7.31 -8.23
CA THR A 56 11.42 7.85 -8.90
C THR A 56 11.40 7.47 -10.36
N ASP A 57 11.66 8.45 -11.22
CA ASP A 57 11.85 8.19 -12.65
C ASP A 57 13.24 7.61 -12.84
N CYS A 58 13.30 6.36 -13.28
CA CYS A 58 14.58 5.66 -13.39
C CYS A 58 15.51 6.25 -14.46
N ALA A 59 14.94 6.93 -15.45
CA ALA A 59 15.74 7.53 -16.51
C ALA A 59 16.48 8.79 -16.04
N THR A 60 15.87 9.57 -15.15
CA THR A 60 16.44 10.83 -14.71
C THR A 60 16.90 10.81 -13.26
N GLY A 61 16.41 9.87 -12.47
CA GLY A 61 16.68 9.83 -11.04
C GLY A 61 15.88 10.84 -10.24
N GLU A 62 14.94 11.54 -10.86
CA GLU A 62 14.17 12.57 -10.19
C GLU A 62 12.86 12.02 -9.65
N ALA A 63 12.34 12.69 -8.63
CA ALA A 63 11.08 12.32 -8.04
C ALA A 63 9.94 12.54 -9.04
N TYR A 64 8.99 11.60 -9.04
CA TYR A 64 7.82 11.68 -9.90
C TYR A 64 6.59 11.75 -9.01
N ILE A 65 5.78 12.80 -9.18
CA ILE A 65 4.63 13.02 -8.30
C ILE A 65 3.30 13.10 -9.05
N LEU A 66 3.32 13.09 -10.38
CA LEU A 66 2.08 13.32 -11.14
C LEU A 66 1.02 12.26 -10.91
N HIS A 67 1.41 11.03 -10.56
CA HIS A 67 0.44 9.98 -10.26
C HIS A 67 -0.40 10.30 -9.03
N ARG A 68 0.03 11.25 -8.19
CA ARG A 68 -0.67 11.66 -6.98
C ARG A 68 -1.43 12.97 -7.16
N VAL A 69 -1.36 13.58 -8.34
CA VAL A 69 -2.03 14.83 -8.62
C VAL A 69 -3.31 14.53 -9.40
N PRO A 70 -4.48 14.74 -8.80
CA PRO A 70 -5.73 14.35 -9.46
C PRO A 70 -5.96 15.03 -10.80
N GLU A 71 -5.48 16.27 -10.95
CA GLU A 71 -5.65 17.03 -12.17
C GLU A 71 -4.73 16.57 -13.29
N ALA A 72 -3.68 15.84 -12.97
CA ALA A 72 -2.76 15.35 -13.99
C ALA A 72 -3.43 14.24 -14.79
N THR A 73 -3.38 14.35 -16.11
CA THR A 73 -4.00 13.40 -17.01
C THR A 73 -3.00 12.96 -18.08
N GLY A 74 -3.41 12.01 -18.90
CA GLY A 74 -2.59 11.47 -19.96
C GLY A 74 -2.37 9.99 -19.77
N ALA A 75 -1.98 9.32 -20.85
CA ALA A 75 -1.85 7.86 -20.84
C ALA A 75 -0.76 7.41 -19.88
N PHE A 76 0.39 8.11 -19.88
CA PHE A 76 1.50 7.71 -19.03
C PHE A 76 1.15 7.87 -17.54
N VAL A 77 0.57 9.02 -17.20
CA VAL A 77 0.15 9.26 -15.81
C VAL A 77 -0.86 8.22 -15.38
N GLY A 78 -1.79 7.88 -16.26
CA GLY A 78 -2.79 6.86 -15.97
C GLY A 78 -2.18 5.49 -15.72
N GLN A 79 -1.18 5.12 -16.51
CA GLN A 79 -0.50 3.84 -16.32
C GLN A 79 0.25 3.79 -15.00
N VAL A 80 0.99 4.85 -14.69
CA VAL A 80 1.72 4.92 -13.42
C VAL A 80 0.74 4.83 -12.25
N ARG A 81 -0.34 5.58 -12.35
CA ARG A 81 -1.36 5.61 -11.27
C ARG A 81 -1.98 4.23 -11.07
N THR A 82 -2.30 3.54 -12.15
CA THR A 82 -2.93 2.22 -12.06
C THR A 82 -2.00 1.21 -11.40
N GLU A 83 -0.73 1.17 -11.81
CA GLU A 83 0.21 0.23 -11.22
C GLU A 83 0.55 0.59 -9.79
N TYR A 84 0.68 1.88 -9.49
CA TYR A 84 0.91 2.36 -8.15
C TYR A 84 -0.19 1.90 -7.20
N GLU A 85 -1.44 2.13 -7.59
CA GLU A 85 -2.56 1.76 -6.74
C GLU A 85 -2.69 0.26 -6.58
N ALA A 86 -2.38 -0.49 -7.62
CA ALA A 86 -2.41 -1.95 -7.53
C ALA A 86 -1.39 -2.47 -6.52
N VAL A 87 -0.18 -1.90 -6.53
CA VAL A 87 0.84 -2.30 -5.55
C VAL A 87 0.39 -1.96 -4.14
N LEU A 88 -0.15 -0.76 -3.92
CA LEU A 88 -0.59 -0.38 -2.60
C LEU A 88 -1.73 -1.27 -2.10
N GLU A 89 -2.68 -1.59 -2.96
CA GLU A 89 -3.77 -2.48 -2.58
C GLU A 89 -3.24 -3.86 -2.21
N GLU A 90 -2.28 -4.36 -2.96
CA GLU A 90 -1.67 -5.65 -2.67
C GLU A 90 -0.97 -5.63 -1.31
N ILE A 91 -0.22 -4.56 -1.03
CA ILE A 91 0.49 -4.44 0.24
C ILE A 91 -0.50 -4.37 1.40
N VAL A 92 -1.55 -3.57 1.27
CA VAL A 92 -2.54 -3.44 2.32
C VAL A 92 -3.25 -4.77 2.54
N ALA A 93 -3.60 -5.48 1.48
CA ALA A 93 -4.30 -6.75 1.59
C ALA A 93 -3.45 -7.82 2.25
N ASN A 94 -2.14 -7.82 1.98
CA ASN A 94 -1.25 -8.88 2.46
C ASN A 94 -0.54 -8.55 3.76
N CYS A 95 -0.37 -7.28 4.08
CA CYS A 95 0.50 -6.87 5.19
C CYS A 95 -0.20 -6.11 6.30
N PHE A 96 -1.43 -5.66 6.08
CA PHE A 96 -2.14 -4.87 7.08
C PHE A 96 -3.36 -5.61 7.59
N ASP A 97 -3.60 -5.50 8.89
CA ASP A 97 -4.79 -6.04 9.53
C ASP A 97 -5.78 -4.90 9.75
N THR A 98 -7.06 -5.23 9.69
CA THR A 98 -8.09 -4.24 9.93
C THR A 98 -8.35 -4.15 11.42
N GLU A 99 -8.01 -3.03 12.04
CA GLU A 99 -8.13 -2.88 13.49
C GLU A 99 -9.53 -3.08 14.02
N ARG A 100 -10.52 -2.66 13.26
CA ARG A 100 -11.89 -2.74 13.72
C ARG A 100 -12.36 -4.18 13.94
N PHE A 101 -11.59 -5.17 13.52
CA PHE A 101 -11.92 -6.57 13.70
C PHE A 101 -11.18 -7.21 14.86
N LYS A 102 -10.65 -6.41 15.78
CA LYS A 102 -9.91 -6.94 16.93
C LYS A 102 -10.73 -7.06 18.21
N SER A 103 -11.90 -6.46 18.25
CA SER A 103 -12.76 -6.50 19.44
C SER A 103 -13.71 -7.68 19.37
N LYS A 104 -14.40 -7.93 20.48
CA LYS A 104 -15.47 -8.95 20.51
C LYS A 104 -16.52 -8.64 19.46
N GLN A 105 -16.83 -7.38 19.32
CA GLN A 105 -17.80 -6.94 18.35
C GLN A 105 -17.37 -7.31 16.94
N ALA A 106 -16.08 -7.39 16.73
CA ALA A 106 -15.55 -7.76 15.44
C ALA A 106 -15.89 -9.19 15.05
N LYS A 107 -15.94 -10.07 16.03
CA LYS A 107 -16.33 -11.46 15.72
C LYS A 107 -17.74 -11.53 15.16
N GLN A 108 -18.64 -10.75 15.72
CA GLN A 108 -20.00 -10.69 15.23
C GLN A 108 -20.07 -10.11 13.83
N VAL A 109 -19.26 -9.10 13.57
CA VAL A 109 -19.20 -8.53 12.24
C VAL A 109 -18.67 -9.53 11.23
N ILE A 110 -17.63 -10.25 11.59
CA ILE A 110 -17.07 -11.28 10.72
C ILE A 110 -18.10 -12.35 10.41
N GLU A 111 -18.83 -12.80 11.42
CA GLU A 111 -19.88 -13.80 11.21
C GLU A 111 -20.99 -13.26 10.30
N TYR A 112 -21.36 -12.02 10.51
CA TYR A 112 -22.36 -11.38 9.67
C TYR A 112 -21.90 -11.36 8.21
N ILE A 113 -20.67 -10.98 8.00
CA ILE A 113 -20.11 -10.92 6.64
C ILE A 113 -20.12 -12.29 6.00
N ARG A 114 -19.74 -13.32 6.74
CA ARG A 114 -19.74 -14.68 6.22
C ARG A 114 -21.12 -15.13 5.80
N LYS A 115 -22.11 -14.85 6.63
CA LYS A 115 -23.47 -15.23 6.31
C LYS A 115 -24.01 -14.47 5.12
N THR A 116 -23.67 -13.19 5.04
CA THR A 116 -24.21 -12.34 3.98
C THR A 116 -23.56 -12.61 2.64
N TYR A 117 -22.27 -12.91 2.64
CA TYR A 117 -21.51 -13.05 1.40
C TYR A 117 -21.11 -14.48 1.10
N GLY A 118 -21.63 -15.41 1.81
CA GLY A 118 -21.44 -16.82 1.48
C GLY A 118 -20.07 -17.36 1.75
N ASP A 119 -19.38 -16.77 2.63
CA ASP A 119 -18.03 -17.19 2.92
C ASP A 119 -18.00 -18.34 3.91
#